data_2ac91a687247c3ef0213acc56fc0e288
#
_entry.id   2ac91a687247c3ef0213acc56fc0e288
#
_cell.length_a   1.000
_cell.length_b   1.000
_cell.length_c   1.000
_cell.angle_alpha   90.00
_cell.angle_beta   90.00
_cell.angle_gamma   90.00
#
_symmetry.space_group_name_H-M   'P 1'
#
loop_
_entity.id
_entity.type
_entity.pdbx_description
1 polymer ?
#
loop_
_entity_poly.entity_id
_entity_poly.type
_entity_poly.pdbx_seq_one_letter_code
_entity_poly.pdbx_strand_id
1 'polypeptide(L)'
;MTGAARIGPNAILQLVPILDDAIGADRRAELLEVAGIAELPDGTGMIDEAPVARLHQTLRRRMPELAPSVSTEAGSSTGDYILAKRIPRAAQRLLRILPARLGARVLASAIARHAWTFAGSGTFRVASQSPLVFEIADNPVVRGERSAGPVCVWHAAVFERLYRELIDDRYRVREVACGAAGAEACRFELVRRPPR
;
A
#
# COMPACT_ATOMS: atom_id res chain seq x y z
N MET A 1 8.70 11.95 25.15
CA MET A 1 7.74 10.88 24.83
C MET A 1 7.44 11.03 23.34
N THR A 2 8.10 10.26 22.48
CA THR A 2 7.77 10.20 21.04
C THR A 2 6.40 9.55 20.94
N GLY A 3 5.42 10.29 20.46
CA GLY A 3 4.08 9.75 20.21
C GLY A 3 4.18 8.50 19.33
N ALA A 4 3.33 7.49 19.57
CA ALA A 4 3.29 6.26 18.77
C ALA A 4 3.14 6.63 17.29
N ALA A 5 3.96 6.04 16.44
CA ALA A 5 3.90 6.23 15.01
C ALA A 5 2.59 5.66 14.45
N ARG A 6 1.93 6.37 13.56
CA ARG A 6 0.55 6.09 13.16
C ARG A 6 0.41 5.92 11.65
N ILE A 7 -0.48 5.02 11.25
CA ILE A 7 -0.80 4.71 9.86
C ILE A 7 -2.33 4.69 9.66
N GLY A 8 -2.80 4.75 8.43
CA GLY A 8 -4.22 4.66 8.12
C GLY A 8 -4.80 3.26 8.41
N PRO A 9 -6.04 3.16 8.90
CA PRO A 9 -6.67 1.90 9.31
C PRO A 9 -6.95 0.95 8.14
N ASN A 10 -6.95 1.45 6.91
CA ASN A 10 -7.25 0.64 5.73
C ASN A 10 -6.20 -0.44 5.42
N ALA A 11 -4.99 -0.32 5.97
CA ALA A 11 -3.99 -1.38 5.93
C ALA A 11 -4.43 -2.65 6.70
N ILE A 12 -5.42 -2.53 7.59
CA ILE A 12 -6.10 -3.66 8.25
C ILE A 12 -7.49 -3.86 7.63
N LEU A 13 -8.33 -2.82 7.60
CA LEU A 13 -9.75 -2.94 7.26
C LEU A 13 -10.01 -3.50 5.86
N GLN A 14 -9.14 -3.21 4.90
CA GLN A 14 -9.26 -3.78 3.56
C GLN A 14 -8.62 -5.17 3.43
N LEU A 15 -7.80 -5.57 4.39
CA LEU A 15 -7.21 -6.91 4.43
C LEU A 15 -8.16 -7.94 5.05
N VAL A 16 -8.96 -7.54 6.05
CA VAL A 16 -9.85 -8.44 6.80
C VAL A 16 -10.82 -9.23 5.91
N PRO A 17 -11.65 -8.62 5.04
CA PRO A 17 -12.57 -9.38 4.20
C PRO A 17 -11.85 -10.32 3.23
N ILE A 18 -10.68 -9.93 2.71
CA ILE A 18 -9.88 -10.78 1.82
C ILE A 18 -9.32 -11.99 2.58
N LEU A 19 -8.93 -11.81 3.83
CA LEU A 19 -8.52 -12.93 4.68
C LEU A 19 -9.71 -13.86 4.99
N ASP A 20 -10.89 -13.32 5.29
CA ASP A 20 -12.09 -14.13 5.53
C ASP A 20 -12.42 -15.03 4.32
N ASP A 21 -12.32 -14.47 3.12
CA ASP A 21 -12.57 -15.21 1.87
C ASP A 21 -11.47 -16.24 1.57
N ALA A 22 -10.20 -15.92 1.87
CA ALA A 22 -9.08 -16.77 1.54
C ALA A 22 -8.84 -17.92 2.54
N ILE A 23 -9.06 -17.69 3.83
CA ILE A 23 -8.67 -18.61 4.90
C ILE A 23 -9.75 -18.86 5.95
N GLY A 24 -10.86 -18.14 5.89
CA GLY A 24 -11.96 -18.21 6.87
C GLY A 24 -11.73 -17.35 8.11
N ALA A 25 -12.85 -17.04 8.80
CA ALA A 25 -12.89 -16.11 9.92
C ALA A 25 -12.02 -16.56 11.12
N ASP A 26 -11.96 -17.85 11.40
CA ASP A 26 -11.21 -18.39 12.54
C ASP A 26 -9.70 -18.17 12.36
N ARG A 27 -9.14 -18.54 11.20
CA ARG A 27 -7.72 -18.33 10.91
C ARG A 27 -7.35 -16.84 10.79
N ARG A 28 -8.27 -16.02 10.27
CA ARG A 28 -8.09 -14.57 10.29
C ARG A 28 -8.03 -14.06 11.73
N ALA A 29 -8.91 -14.52 12.64
CA ALA A 29 -8.88 -14.13 14.04
C ALA A 29 -7.54 -14.48 14.72
N GLU A 30 -7.01 -15.67 14.47
CA GLU A 30 -5.66 -16.07 14.94
C GLU A 30 -4.55 -15.14 14.44
N LEU A 31 -4.61 -14.71 13.17
CA LEU A 31 -3.63 -13.77 12.62
C LEU A 31 -3.72 -12.39 13.31
N LEU A 32 -4.94 -11.90 13.57
CA LEU A 32 -5.17 -10.64 14.26
C LEU A 32 -4.67 -10.70 15.71
N GLU A 33 -4.94 -11.78 16.43
CA GLU A 33 -4.46 -12.02 17.79
C GLU A 33 -2.93 -11.97 17.85
N VAL A 34 -2.25 -12.72 16.97
CA VAL A 34 -0.77 -12.73 16.89
C VAL A 34 -0.21 -11.35 16.55
N ALA A 35 -0.93 -10.56 15.75
CA ALA A 35 -0.56 -9.19 15.44
C ALA A 35 -0.82 -8.22 16.61
N GLY A 36 -1.51 -8.66 17.66
CA GLY A 36 -1.91 -7.82 18.80
C GLY A 36 -3.06 -6.89 18.47
N ILE A 37 -3.97 -7.32 17.59
CA ILE A 37 -5.17 -6.60 17.18
C ILE A 37 -6.37 -7.29 17.87
N ALA A 38 -6.71 -6.81 19.07
CA ALA A 38 -7.84 -7.33 19.84
C ALA A 38 -9.20 -6.88 19.27
N GLU A 39 -9.24 -5.64 18.76
CA GLU A 39 -10.42 -5.05 18.15
C GLU A 39 -10.05 -4.40 16.82
N LEU A 40 -10.94 -4.54 15.83
CA LEU A 40 -10.75 -3.88 14.54
C LEU A 40 -10.92 -2.37 14.68
N PRO A 41 -10.11 -1.55 14.01
CA PRO A 41 -10.28 -0.10 14.03
C PRO A 41 -11.62 0.30 13.42
N ASP A 42 -12.21 1.36 13.94
CA ASP A 42 -13.50 1.91 13.48
C ASP A 42 -13.43 2.64 12.12
N GLY A 43 -12.24 2.81 11.58
CA GLY A 43 -12.00 3.51 10.29
C GLY A 43 -11.99 5.03 10.37
N THR A 44 -12.22 5.64 11.52
CA THR A 44 -12.35 7.11 11.66
C THR A 44 -11.01 7.82 11.87
N GLY A 45 -10.02 7.16 12.46
CA GLY A 45 -8.75 7.76 12.86
C GLY A 45 -7.52 7.01 12.36
N MET A 46 -6.35 7.59 12.61
CA MET A 46 -5.06 6.92 12.44
C MET A 46 -4.82 5.95 13.59
N ILE A 47 -4.24 4.80 13.29
CA ILE A 47 -3.95 3.71 14.25
C ILE A 47 -2.45 3.55 14.45
N ASP A 48 -2.04 2.85 15.51
CA ASP A 48 -0.65 2.46 15.71
C ASP A 48 -0.15 1.59 14.54
N GLU A 49 1.02 1.92 14.01
CA GLU A 49 1.60 1.19 12.87
C GLU A 49 2.14 -0.20 13.26
N ALA A 50 2.49 -0.42 14.54
CA ALA A 50 3.13 -1.65 14.95
C ALA A 50 2.23 -2.90 14.80
N PRO A 51 0.95 -2.91 15.19
CA PRO A 51 0.03 -4.01 14.90
C PRO A 51 -0.16 -4.25 13.40
N VAL A 52 -0.22 -3.17 12.59
CA VAL A 52 -0.31 -3.27 11.12
C VAL A 52 0.89 -3.98 10.55
N ALA A 53 2.09 -3.55 10.93
CA ALA A 53 3.33 -4.19 10.50
C ALA A 53 3.37 -5.69 10.88
N ARG A 54 3.03 -5.99 12.14
CA ARG A 54 2.97 -7.40 12.62
C ARG A 54 1.96 -8.25 11.85
N LEU A 55 0.79 -7.69 11.49
CA LEU A 55 -0.21 -8.41 10.71
C LEU A 55 0.32 -8.80 9.32
N HIS A 56 0.85 -7.84 8.58
CA HIS A 56 1.42 -8.08 7.24
C HIS A 56 2.61 -9.04 7.29
N GLN A 57 3.51 -8.89 8.28
CA GLN A 57 4.66 -9.79 8.45
C GLN A 57 4.22 -11.20 8.89
N THR A 58 3.21 -11.32 9.76
CA THR A 58 2.68 -12.62 10.18
C THR A 58 2.01 -13.35 9.03
N LEU A 59 1.25 -12.63 8.18
CA LEU A 59 0.66 -13.21 6.97
C LEU A 59 1.77 -13.78 6.06
N ARG A 60 2.81 -13.02 5.75
CA ARG A 60 3.94 -13.49 4.93
C ARG A 60 4.67 -14.68 5.54
N ARG A 61 4.89 -14.66 6.84
CA ARG A 61 5.61 -15.72 7.53
C ARG A 61 4.81 -17.02 7.66
N ARG A 62 3.51 -16.92 7.96
CA ARG A 62 2.65 -18.10 8.18
C ARG A 62 2.04 -18.68 6.92
N MET A 63 1.84 -17.83 5.91
CA MET A 63 1.14 -18.19 4.66
C MET A 63 1.88 -17.63 3.44
N PRO A 64 3.16 -17.97 3.23
CA PRO A 64 4.01 -17.38 2.19
C PRO A 64 3.42 -17.53 0.78
N GLU A 65 2.73 -18.63 0.49
CA GLU A 65 2.11 -18.90 -0.81
C GLU A 65 0.88 -18.02 -1.07
N LEU A 66 0.12 -17.68 -0.02
CA LEU A 66 -1.09 -16.86 -0.12
C LEU A 66 -0.81 -15.36 0.05
N ALA A 67 0.22 -15.00 0.79
CA ALA A 67 0.49 -13.61 1.15
C ALA A 67 0.59 -12.67 -0.07
N PRO A 68 1.21 -13.03 -1.20
CA PRO A 68 1.27 -12.16 -2.36
C PRO A 68 -0.10 -11.86 -2.97
N SER A 69 -0.96 -12.87 -3.16
CA SER A 69 -2.30 -12.71 -3.74
C SER A 69 -3.21 -11.91 -2.81
N VAL A 70 -3.28 -12.28 -1.53
CA VAL A 70 -4.06 -11.59 -0.50
C VAL A 70 -3.62 -10.14 -0.36
N SER A 71 -2.30 -9.87 -0.32
CA SER A 71 -1.79 -8.50 -0.23
C SER A 71 -2.09 -7.67 -1.49
N THR A 72 -2.04 -8.29 -2.68
CA THR A 72 -2.41 -7.62 -3.93
C THR A 72 -3.88 -7.22 -3.93
N GLU A 73 -4.75 -8.12 -3.55
CA GLU A 73 -6.20 -7.88 -3.52
C GLU A 73 -6.55 -6.83 -2.47
N ALA A 74 -6.02 -6.94 -1.25
CA ALA A 74 -6.20 -5.96 -0.19
C ALA A 74 -5.65 -4.56 -0.57
N GLY A 75 -4.52 -4.51 -1.30
CA GLY A 75 -3.98 -3.26 -1.84
C GLY A 75 -4.90 -2.65 -2.90
N SER A 76 -5.44 -3.46 -3.80
CA SER A 76 -6.42 -3.03 -4.80
C SER A 76 -7.70 -2.51 -4.15
N SER A 77 -8.24 -3.23 -3.15
CA SER A 77 -9.41 -2.81 -2.36
C SER A 77 -9.14 -1.50 -1.60
N THR A 78 -7.93 -1.32 -1.06
CA THR A 78 -7.51 -0.04 -0.46
C THR A 78 -7.52 1.08 -1.49
N GLY A 79 -7.03 0.84 -2.70
CA GLY A 79 -7.10 1.79 -3.82
C GLY A 79 -8.54 2.18 -4.15
N ASP A 80 -9.46 1.22 -4.21
CA ASP A 80 -10.89 1.45 -4.43
C ASP A 80 -11.54 2.27 -3.32
N TYR A 81 -11.21 1.98 -2.06
CA TYR A 81 -11.65 2.80 -0.93
C TYR A 81 -11.16 4.25 -1.07
N ILE A 82 -9.89 4.46 -1.42
CA ILE A 82 -9.32 5.80 -1.60
C ILE A 82 -10.05 6.55 -2.71
N LEU A 83 -10.30 5.91 -3.85
CA LEU A 83 -11.08 6.47 -4.96
C LEU A 83 -12.51 6.84 -4.54
N ALA A 84 -13.18 5.97 -3.81
CA ALA A 84 -14.57 6.17 -3.42
C ALA A 84 -14.74 7.22 -2.31
N LYS A 85 -13.80 7.31 -1.36
CA LYS A 85 -13.99 8.03 -0.09
C LYS A 85 -13.01 9.19 0.14
N ARG A 86 -11.85 9.22 -0.53
CA ARG A 86 -10.77 10.18 -0.23
C ARG A 86 -10.47 11.15 -1.37
N ILE A 87 -10.74 10.77 -2.62
CA ILE A 87 -10.49 11.63 -3.78
C ILE A 87 -11.82 12.21 -4.29
N PRO A 88 -12.02 13.54 -4.23
CA PRO A 88 -13.24 14.16 -4.74
C PRO A 88 -13.49 13.83 -6.22
N ARG A 89 -14.75 13.58 -6.60
CA ARG A 89 -15.11 13.23 -7.97
C ARG A 89 -14.64 14.26 -9.02
N ALA A 90 -14.61 15.53 -8.66
CA ALA A 90 -14.10 16.59 -9.55
C ALA A 90 -12.60 16.42 -9.83
N ALA A 91 -11.80 16.10 -8.81
CA ALA A 91 -10.38 15.81 -8.97
C ALA A 91 -10.13 14.56 -9.80
N GLN A 92 -10.93 13.50 -9.62
CA GLN A 92 -10.86 12.29 -10.45
C GLN A 92 -11.14 12.59 -11.93
N ARG A 93 -12.19 13.38 -12.21
CA ARG A 93 -12.52 13.79 -13.60
C ARG A 93 -11.39 14.60 -14.21
N LEU A 94 -10.83 15.56 -13.47
CA LEU A 94 -9.70 16.37 -13.93
C LEU A 94 -8.49 15.48 -14.28
N LEU A 95 -8.11 14.54 -13.41
CA LEU A 95 -6.98 13.65 -13.66
C LEU A 95 -7.17 12.80 -14.93
N ARG A 96 -8.40 12.32 -15.18
CA ARG A 96 -8.72 11.48 -16.38
C ARG A 96 -8.66 12.25 -17.71
N ILE A 97 -8.87 13.56 -17.71
CA ILE A 97 -8.82 14.38 -18.93
C ILE A 97 -7.42 14.98 -19.17
N LEU A 98 -6.54 14.99 -18.20
CA LEU A 98 -5.18 15.48 -18.37
C LEU A 98 -4.35 14.54 -19.28
N PRO A 99 -3.38 15.08 -20.04
CA PRO A 99 -2.39 14.26 -20.70
C PRO A 99 -1.73 13.32 -19.66
N ALA A 100 -1.59 12.03 -19.98
CA ALA A 100 -1.19 11.01 -18.99
C ALA A 100 0.10 11.35 -18.21
N ARG A 101 1.09 11.95 -18.88
CA ARG A 101 2.33 12.38 -18.20
C ARG A 101 2.10 13.50 -17.18
N LEU A 102 1.21 14.45 -17.47
CA LEU A 102 0.88 15.53 -16.54
C LEU A 102 0.02 15.01 -15.39
N GLY A 103 -1.04 14.25 -15.70
CA GLY A 103 -1.89 13.59 -14.71
C GLY A 103 -1.08 12.74 -13.73
N ALA A 104 -0.13 11.95 -14.24
CA ALA A 104 0.77 11.12 -13.42
C ALA A 104 1.58 11.94 -12.42
N ARG A 105 2.12 13.08 -12.82
CA ARG A 105 2.87 13.98 -11.93
C ARG A 105 1.97 14.64 -10.88
N VAL A 106 0.78 15.08 -11.28
CA VAL A 106 -0.20 15.68 -10.37
C VAL A 106 -0.63 14.66 -9.32
N LEU A 107 -0.93 13.42 -9.74
CA LEU A 107 -1.29 12.35 -8.83
C LEU A 107 -0.12 11.99 -7.89
N ALA A 108 1.12 11.90 -8.40
CA ALA A 108 2.31 11.66 -7.58
C ALA A 108 2.47 12.72 -6.48
N SER A 109 2.29 14.00 -6.84
CA SER A 109 2.34 15.11 -5.86
C SER A 109 1.22 15.02 -4.83
N ALA A 110 0.02 14.59 -5.23
CA ALA A 110 -1.10 14.39 -4.30
C ALA A 110 -0.81 13.23 -3.33
N ILE A 111 -0.29 12.09 -3.83
CA ILE A 111 0.12 10.96 -3.01
C ILE A 111 1.20 11.39 -2.01
N ALA A 112 2.21 12.13 -2.44
CA ALA A 112 3.28 12.60 -1.56
C ALA A 112 2.76 13.48 -0.40
N ARG A 113 1.78 14.33 -0.66
CA ARG A 113 1.15 15.16 0.40
C ARG A 113 0.36 14.36 1.43
N HIS A 114 -0.10 13.16 1.08
CA HIS A 114 -0.88 12.28 1.95
C HIS A 114 -0.09 11.04 2.41
N ALA A 115 1.22 11.02 2.18
CA ALA A 115 2.07 9.86 2.44
C ALA A 115 2.05 9.41 3.90
N TRP A 116 1.85 10.33 4.84
CA TRP A 116 1.70 10.02 6.26
C TRP A 116 0.58 9.01 6.57
N THR A 117 -0.40 8.84 5.66
CA THR A 117 -1.49 7.88 5.85
C THR A 117 -1.09 6.43 5.58
N PHE A 118 0.00 6.18 4.83
CA PHE A 118 0.44 4.83 4.45
C PHE A 118 1.92 4.56 4.72
N ALA A 119 2.75 5.60 4.82
CA ALA A 119 4.17 5.47 5.14
C ALA A 119 4.43 5.41 6.66
N GLY A 120 3.45 5.80 7.49
CA GLY A 120 3.61 5.80 8.94
C GLY A 120 4.79 6.66 9.40
N SER A 121 5.68 6.09 10.18
CA SER A 121 6.95 6.71 10.60
C SER A 121 8.04 6.67 9.52
N GLY A 122 7.81 5.98 8.41
CA GLY A 122 8.71 5.97 7.26
C GLY A 122 8.62 7.27 6.45
N THR A 123 9.53 7.44 5.52
CA THR A 123 9.61 8.63 4.67
C THR A 123 9.29 8.26 3.22
N PHE A 124 8.22 8.83 2.69
CA PHE A 124 7.86 8.69 1.27
C PHE A 124 8.45 9.83 0.44
N ARG A 125 8.95 9.51 -0.75
CA ARG A 125 9.32 10.51 -1.76
C ARG A 125 9.07 10.02 -3.18
N VAL A 126 8.92 10.97 -4.10
CA VAL A 126 8.96 10.73 -5.54
C VAL A 126 10.43 10.84 -5.96
N ALA A 127 11.08 9.70 -6.12
CA ALA A 127 12.52 9.63 -6.39
C ALA A 127 12.87 10.01 -7.83
N SER A 128 11.96 9.74 -8.77
CA SER A 128 12.11 10.10 -10.18
C SER A 128 10.74 10.37 -10.82
N GLN A 129 10.73 11.23 -11.82
CA GLN A 129 9.55 11.55 -12.63
C GLN A 129 9.57 10.89 -14.01
N SER A 130 10.73 10.34 -14.43
CA SER A 130 10.87 9.68 -15.73
C SER A 130 12.09 8.73 -15.72
N PRO A 131 11.88 7.43 -15.55
CA PRO A 131 10.62 6.77 -15.18
C PRO A 131 10.08 7.25 -13.83
N LEU A 132 8.77 7.12 -13.64
CA LEU A 132 8.18 7.50 -12.35
C LEU A 132 8.53 6.44 -11.30
N VAL A 133 9.17 6.88 -10.20
CA VAL A 133 9.63 6.01 -9.11
C VAL A 133 9.21 6.60 -7.77
N PHE A 134 8.54 5.78 -6.96
CA PHE A 134 8.26 6.08 -5.56
C PHE A 134 9.22 5.34 -4.65
N GLU A 135 9.57 5.97 -3.54
CA GLU A 135 10.35 5.36 -2.46
C GLU A 135 9.67 5.52 -1.10
N ILE A 136 9.81 4.48 -0.28
CA ILE A 136 9.47 4.53 1.14
C ILE A 136 10.72 4.05 1.91
N ALA A 137 11.43 4.98 2.52
CA ALA A 137 12.52 4.67 3.44
C ALA A 137 11.93 4.33 4.82
N ASP A 138 12.60 3.44 5.57
CA ASP A 138 12.15 2.98 6.89
C ASP A 138 10.67 2.51 6.90
N ASN A 139 10.25 1.83 5.85
CA ASN A 139 8.88 1.37 5.69
C ASN A 139 8.44 0.48 6.86
N PRO A 140 7.47 0.91 7.70
CA PRO A 140 7.08 0.16 8.90
C PRO A 140 6.56 -1.24 8.60
N VAL A 141 5.89 -1.44 7.46
CA VAL A 141 5.28 -2.73 7.09
C VAL A 141 6.31 -3.85 6.90
N VAL A 142 7.57 -3.49 6.63
CA VAL A 142 8.68 -4.46 6.44
C VAL A 142 9.86 -4.21 7.38
N ARG A 143 9.76 -3.25 8.27
CA ARG A 143 10.84 -2.93 9.22
C ARG A 143 11.18 -4.14 10.08
N GLY A 144 12.48 -4.50 10.13
CA GLY A 144 12.97 -5.66 10.89
C GLY A 144 12.68 -7.02 10.25
N GLU A 145 11.99 -7.07 9.10
CA GLU A 145 11.79 -8.29 8.32
C GLU A 145 12.99 -8.58 7.41
N ARG A 146 13.20 -9.85 7.09
CA ARG A 146 14.19 -10.30 6.11
C ARG A 146 13.52 -11.18 5.07
N SER A 147 13.79 -10.89 3.79
CA SER A 147 13.25 -11.65 2.66
C SER A 147 14.30 -11.81 1.56
N ALA A 148 14.11 -12.80 0.71
CA ALA A 148 14.97 -13.02 -0.45
C ALA A 148 14.72 -12.02 -1.60
N GLY A 149 13.60 -11.29 -1.56
CA GLY A 149 13.20 -10.33 -2.59
C GLY A 149 12.13 -9.36 -2.09
N PRO A 150 11.61 -8.49 -2.98
CA PRO A 150 10.58 -7.52 -2.64
C PRO A 150 9.29 -8.16 -2.10
N VAL A 151 8.71 -7.55 -1.04
CA VAL A 151 7.51 -8.07 -0.35
C VAL A 151 6.44 -7.00 -0.06
N CYS A 152 6.64 -5.75 -0.50
CA CYS A 152 5.67 -4.66 -0.31
C CYS A 152 4.57 -4.66 -1.37
N VAL A 153 4.04 -5.82 -1.69
CA VAL A 153 3.04 -6.05 -2.74
C VAL A 153 1.78 -5.22 -2.51
N TRP A 154 1.37 -5.05 -1.25
CA TRP A 154 0.22 -4.23 -0.88
C TRP A 154 0.37 -2.78 -1.36
N HIS A 155 1.52 -2.13 -1.09
CA HIS A 155 1.77 -0.76 -1.55
C HIS A 155 1.77 -0.66 -3.09
N ALA A 156 2.44 -1.62 -3.76
CA ALA A 156 2.47 -1.67 -5.22
C ALA A 156 1.06 -1.75 -5.81
N ALA A 157 0.19 -2.58 -5.23
CA ALA A 157 -1.19 -2.75 -5.68
C ALA A 157 -2.05 -1.49 -5.44
N VAL A 158 -1.89 -0.80 -4.30
CA VAL A 158 -2.55 0.50 -4.04
C VAL A 158 -2.15 1.52 -5.12
N PHE A 159 -0.86 1.69 -5.37
CA PHE A 159 -0.37 2.65 -6.37
C PHE A 159 -0.84 2.27 -7.78
N GLU A 160 -0.77 0.99 -8.14
CA GLU A 160 -1.25 0.51 -9.43
C GLU A 160 -2.73 0.81 -9.63
N ARG A 161 -3.57 0.51 -8.63
CA ARG A 161 -5.01 0.74 -8.70
C ARG A 161 -5.34 2.21 -8.93
N LEU A 162 -4.71 3.12 -8.19
CA LEU A 162 -4.91 4.56 -8.35
C LEU A 162 -4.50 5.05 -9.74
N TYR A 163 -3.34 4.63 -10.24
CA TYR A 163 -2.84 5.06 -11.54
C TYR A 163 -3.67 4.51 -12.69
N ARG A 164 -4.11 3.27 -12.61
CA ARG A 164 -4.97 2.65 -13.62
C ARG A 164 -6.33 3.33 -13.74
N GLU A 165 -6.93 3.70 -12.61
CA GLU A 165 -8.25 4.30 -12.59
C GLU A 165 -8.25 5.80 -12.94
N LEU A 166 -7.20 6.51 -12.59
CA LEU A 166 -7.18 7.97 -12.69
C LEU A 166 -6.37 8.49 -13.88
N ILE A 167 -5.42 7.70 -14.39
CA ILE A 167 -4.49 8.16 -15.44
C ILE A 167 -4.60 7.31 -16.71
N ASP A 168 -4.34 6.00 -16.62
CA ASP A 168 -4.34 5.09 -17.78
C ASP A 168 -4.32 3.64 -17.29
N ASP A 169 -5.21 2.80 -17.79
CA ASP A 169 -5.37 1.39 -17.40
C ASP A 169 -4.13 0.52 -17.70
N ARG A 170 -3.22 1.02 -18.54
CA ARG A 170 -1.95 0.36 -18.89
C ARG A 170 -0.85 0.55 -17.86
N TYR A 171 -1.04 1.38 -16.81
CA TYR A 171 -0.06 1.48 -15.74
C TYR A 171 0.11 0.13 -15.04
N ARG A 172 1.38 -0.18 -14.74
CA ARG A 172 1.77 -1.31 -13.89
C ARG A 172 2.78 -0.80 -12.87
N VAL A 173 2.68 -1.31 -11.67
CA VAL A 173 3.59 -0.95 -10.58
C VAL A 173 4.31 -2.20 -10.11
N ARG A 174 5.62 -2.10 -10.00
CA ARG A 174 6.47 -3.18 -9.51
C ARG A 174 7.40 -2.65 -8.44
N GLU A 175 7.47 -3.35 -7.32
CA GLU A 175 8.53 -3.13 -6.36
C GLU A 175 9.84 -3.70 -6.93
N VAL A 176 10.87 -2.87 -7.01
CA VAL A 176 12.18 -3.23 -7.60
C VAL A 176 13.29 -3.28 -6.56
N ALA A 177 13.07 -2.72 -5.38
CA ALA A 177 13.95 -2.84 -4.23
C ALA A 177 13.10 -2.81 -2.96
N CYS A 178 13.53 -3.50 -1.90
CA CYS A 178 12.78 -3.63 -0.65
C CYS A 178 13.72 -3.59 0.55
N GLY A 179 13.31 -2.86 1.61
CA GLY A 179 14.06 -2.82 2.87
C GLY A 179 14.21 -4.20 3.51
N ALA A 180 13.21 -5.08 3.41
CA ALA A 180 13.30 -6.46 3.88
C ALA A 180 14.34 -7.29 3.10
N ALA A 181 14.66 -6.92 1.86
CA ALA A 181 15.66 -7.56 1.02
C ALA A 181 17.04 -6.86 1.10
N GLY A 182 17.24 -5.98 2.09
CA GLY A 182 18.53 -5.32 2.34
C GLY A 182 18.73 -3.98 1.59
N ALA A 183 17.72 -3.46 0.89
CA ALA A 183 17.81 -2.14 0.30
C ALA A 183 17.57 -1.03 1.34
N GLU A 184 18.09 0.18 1.10
CA GLU A 184 17.89 1.35 1.96
C GLU A 184 16.43 1.82 1.99
N ALA A 185 15.67 1.56 0.91
CA ALA A 185 14.26 1.92 0.79
C ALA A 185 13.51 0.90 -0.06
N CYS A 186 12.19 0.81 0.16
CA CYS A 186 11.29 0.14 -0.77
C CYS A 186 11.07 1.04 -1.98
N ARG A 187 11.36 0.54 -3.19
CA ARG A 187 11.25 1.29 -4.45
C ARG A 187 10.21 0.68 -5.36
N PHE A 188 9.34 1.54 -5.89
CA PHE A 188 8.23 1.16 -6.76
C PHE A 188 8.36 1.89 -8.10
N GLU A 189 8.55 1.14 -9.18
CA GLU A 189 8.52 1.67 -10.54
C GLU A 189 7.10 1.64 -11.10
N LEU A 190 6.65 2.78 -11.60
CA LEU A 190 5.35 2.95 -12.24
C LEU A 190 5.55 3.09 -13.75
N VAL A 191 5.23 2.04 -14.47
CA VAL A 191 5.47 1.95 -15.92
C VAL A 191 4.15 1.88 -16.68
N ARG A 192 3.99 2.77 -17.65
CA ARG A 192 2.89 2.70 -18.61
C ARG A 192 3.27 1.80 -19.77
N ARG A 193 2.61 0.66 -19.92
CA ARG A 193 2.85 -0.28 -21.03
C ARG A 193 2.46 0.35 -22.37
N PRO A 194 3.14 0.01 -23.48
CA PRO A 194 2.73 0.42 -24.81
C PRO A 194 1.31 -0.11 -25.12
N PRO A 195 0.56 0.51 -26.05
CA PRO A 195 -0.68 -0.08 -26.56
C PRO A 195 -0.36 -1.43 -27.23
N ARG A 196 -1.29 -2.36 -27.10
CA ARG A 196 -1.22 -3.63 -27.84
C ARG A 196 -1.53 -3.39 -29.31
#